data_9d41d7285f839bb90625cf804e51ae37
#
_entry.id   9d41d7285f839bb90625cf804e51ae37
#
_cell.length_a   1.000
_cell.length_b   1.000
_cell.length_c   1.000
_cell.angle_alpha   90.00
_cell.angle_beta   90.00
_cell.angle_gamma   90.00
#
_symmetry.space_group_name_H-M   'P 1'
#
loop_
_entity.id
_entity.type
_entity.pdbx_description
1 polymer ?
#
loop_
_entity_poly.entity_id
_entity_poly.type
_entity_poly.pdbx_seq_one_letter_code
_entity_poly.pdbx_strand_id
1 'polypeptide(L)'
;MIPDASSDPRIVMTLDAGGTNLKFTAIQANRILFDPIYLPAAPTELDACLDQIIEGFRRVRALLPASPAAISFAFPGPADYPAGVVFNENNLPAFRGGVALGPMLEDVFQIPVFLNNDGDLFAYGEAMSGFLPEVNRALAAAGSPKRYANLLGITLGTGLGGGIVRGGELFIGDNSMAGEVWLLRNKLAPDFNAEEGASIRAVRRAYGALAGIAFEDTPEPREIFEIGMGRAPGHQDAAREAFRRMGEVAGDAIAQALTLVDGLVVIGGGLSGAAPLFLPALLDAVNGVFPRDGRPLRRVVFQAFHYDDPAQREVFLRGEPRQLRVPRSDRTIVYDALQRTAIGLTRLGTSEAVSLGAYAFALRRLGPLG
;
A
#
# COMPACT_ATOMS: atom_id res chain seq x y z
N MET A 1 8.85 21.91 -3.39
CA MET A 1 8.78 20.97 -4.54
C MET A 1 9.33 19.63 -4.07
N ILE A 2 8.64 18.53 -4.33
CA ILE A 2 9.18 17.18 -4.08
C ILE A 2 10.29 17.00 -5.12
N PRO A 3 11.54 16.63 -4.72
CA PRO A 3 12.59 16.33 -5.68
C PRO A 3 12.12 15.24 -6.66
N ASP A 4 12.38 15.41 -7.93
CA ASP A 4 12.12 14.35 -8.91
C ASP A 4 13.12 13.22 -8.68
N ALA A 5 12.65 12.17 -8.00
CA ALA A 5 13.47 11.02 -7.67
C ALA A 5 14.05 10.31 -8.91
N SER A 6 13.46 10.52 -10.10
CA SER A 6 13.91 9.89 -11.36
C SER A 6 15.21 10.51 -11.93
N SER A 7 15.62 11.67 -11.41
CA SER A 7 16.86 12.37 -11.82
C SER A 7 17.86 12.54 -10.67
N ASP A 8 17.56 12.06 -9.47
CA ASP A 8 18.43 12.22 -8.30
C ASP A 8 19.64 11.29 -8.38
N PRO A 9 20.88 11.83 -8.29
CA PRO A 9 22.09 11.03 -8.42
C PRO A 9 22.48 10.24 -7.15
N ARG A 10 21.78 10.47 -6.03
CA ARG A 10 22.10 9.79 -4.76
C ARG A 10 21.72 8.31 -4.82
N ILE A 11 22.59 7.47 -4.29
CA ILE A 11 22.39 6.03 -4.16
C ILE A 11 21.83 5.75 -2.76
N VAL A 12 20.75 4.98 -2.67
CA VAL A 12 20.20 4.50 -1.40
C VAL A 12 20.23 2.97 -1.43
N MET A 13 20.81 2.37 -0.39
CA MET A 13 20.77 0.92 -0.18
C MET A 13 19.44 0.53 0.44
N THR A 14 18.82 -0.54 -0.04
CA THR A 14 17.50 -1.01 0.39
C THR A 14 17.50 -2.48 0.77
N LEU A 15 16.56 -2.86 1.63
CA LEU A 15 16.30 -4.22 2.08
C LEU A 15 14.80 -4.49 2.00
N ASP A 16 14.44 -5.66 1.47
CA ASP A 16 13.12 -6.26 1.61
C ASP A 16 13.27 -7.45 2.58
N ALA A 17 12.77 -7.27 3.81
CA ALA A 17 12.93 -8.23 4.90
C ALA A 17 11.79 -9.24 4.90
N GLY A 18 11.94 -10.34 4.16
CA GLY A 18 11.03 -11.48 4.18
C GLY A 18 11.29 -12.44 5.34
N GLY A 19 10.30 -13.26 5.72
CA GLY A 19 10.41 -14.20 6.83
C GLY A 19 11.46 -15.29 6.65
N THR A 20 11.85 -15.64 5.43
CA THR A 20 12.85 -16.68 5.11
C THR A 20 14.12 -16.11 4.48
N ASN A 21 14.00 -15.05 3.71
CA ASN A 21 15.11 -14.43 2.99
C ASN A 21 15.09 -12.90 3.16
N LEU A 22 16.28 -12.35 3.24
CA LEU A 22 16.55 -10.92 3.17
C LEU A 22 17.04 -10.61 1.75
N LYS A 23 16.36 -9.67 1.07
CA LYS A 23 16.67 -9.26 -0.30
C LYS A 23 17.24 -7.85 -0.30
N PHE A 24 18.52 -7.72 -0.62
CA PHE A 24 19.25 -6.45 -0.63
C PHE A 24 19.46 -5.93 -2.04
N THR A 25 19.32 -4.62 -2.20
CA THR A 25 19.63 -3.92 -3.45
C THR A 25 20.02 -2.46 -3.20
N ALA A 26 20.26 -1.71 -4.25
CA ALA A 26 20.44 -0.26 -4.20
C ALA A 26 19.70 0.40 -5.35
N ILE A 27 19.21 1.60 -5.09
CA ILE A 27 18.42 2.38 -6.04
C ILE A 27 19.08 3.74 -6.27
N GLN A 28 19.08 4.17 -7.53
CA GLN A 28 19.48 5.49 -7.99
C GLN A 28 18.55 5.94 -9.11
N ALA A 29 18.07 7.16 -9.09
CA ALA A 29 17.18 7.69 -10.13
C ALA A 29 15.97 6.77 -10.45
N ASN A 30 15.33 6.22 -9.41
CA ASN A 30 14.23 5.23 -9.51
C ASN A 30 14.62 3.93 -10.25
N ARG A 31 15.90 3.57 -10.32
CA ARG A 31 16.35 2.33 -10.97
C ARG A 31 17.15 1.48 -10.00
N ILE A 32 16.87 0.20 -9.99
CA ILE A 32 17.69 -0.79 -9.30
C ILE A 32 19.02 -0.90 -10.04
N LEU A 33 20.14 -0.84 -9.31
CA LEU A 33 21.49 -0.76 -9.89
C LEU A 33 22.06 -2.13 -10.31
N PHE A 34 21.62 -3.20 -9.70
CA PHE A 34 22.10 -4.57 -9.94
C PHE A 34 21.09 -5.61 -9.46
N ASP A 35 21.29 -6.88 -9.84
CA ASP A 35 20.44 -7.97 -9.39
C ASP A 35 20.49 -8.13 -7.86
N PRO A 36 19.34 -8.35 -7.19
CA PRO A 36 19.29 -8.42 -5.74
C PRO A 36 20.19 -9.51 -5.15
N ILE A 37 20.79 -9.20 -4.00
CA ILE A 37 21.53 -10.15 -3.17
C ILE A 37 20.56 -10.79 -2.17
N TYR A 38 20.57 -12.11 -2.03
CA TYR A 38 19.72 -12.84 -1.10
C TYR A 38 20.55 -13.47 -0.01
N LEU A 39 20.14 -13.27 1.26
CA LEU A 39 20.69 -13.93 2.44
C LEU A 39 19.55 -14.54 3.28
N PRO A 40 19.81 -15.59 4.09
CA PRO A 40 18.80 -16.15 4.98
C PRO A 40 18.43 -15.16 6.10
N ALA A 41 17.16 -15.15 6.50
CA ALA A 41 16.66 -14.15 7.47
C ALA A 41 17.02 -14.43 8.93
N ALA A 42 17.21 -15.70 9.35
CA ALA A 42 17.48 -16.12 10.75
C ALA A 42 16.58 -15.43 11.81
N PRO A 43 15.23 -15.48 11.71
CA PRO A 43 14.31 -14.63 12.48
C PRO A 43 14.24 -14.95 13.98
N THR A 44 14.78 -16.08 14.42
CA THR A 44 14.73 -16.55 15.81
C THR A 44 16.00 -16.23 16.61
N GLU A 45 17.09 -15.92 15.93
CA GLU A 45 18.41 -15.68 16.52
C GLU A 45 18.86 -14.25 16.23
N LEU A 46 18.83 -13.37 17.23
CA LEU A 46 19.06 -11.94 17.04
C LEU A 46 20.42 -11.65 16.42
N ASP A 47 21.51 -12.15 17.01
CA ASP A 47 22.86 -11.86 16.53
C ASP A 47 23.06 -12.37 15.10
N ALA A 48 22.56 -13.58 14.79
CA ALA A 48 22.62 -14.12 13.44
C ALA A 48 21.81 -13.27 12.43
N CYS A 49 20.63 -12.80 12.82
CA CYS A 49 19.82 -11.92 11.99
C CYS A 49 20.53 -10.59 11.72
N LEU A 50 21.07 -9.95 12.76
CA LEU A 50 21.81 -8.70 12.65
C LEU A 50 23.06 -8.84 11.80
N ASP A 51 23.82 -9.93 11.97
CA ASP A 51 25.00 -10.24 11.16
C ASP A 51 24.66 -10.40 9.67
N GLN A 52 23.52 -11.06 9.35
CA GLN A 52 23.05 -11.19 7.96
C GLN A 52 22.65 -9.83 7.37
N ILE A 53 21.99 -8.97 8.16
CA ILE A 53 21.63 -7.61 7.71
C ILE A 53 22.89 -6.78 7.43
N ILE A 54 23.86 -6.79 8.33
CA ILE A 54 25.13 -6.07 8.15
C ILE A 54 25.89 -6.62 6.94
N GLU A 55 26.01 -7.93 6.82
CA GLU A 55 26.73 -8.58 5.70
C GLU A 55 26.05 -8.26 4.35
N GLY A 56 24.72 -8.29 4.29
CA GLY A 56 23.98 -7.94 3.08
C GLY A 56 24.28 -6.51 2.61
N PHE A 57 24.20 -5.54 3.51
CA PHE A 57 24.54 -4.16 3.17
C PHE A 57 26.04 -3.95 2.85
N ARG A 58 26.96 -4.69 3.46
CA ARG A 58 28.39 -4.69 3.08
C ARG A 58 28.59 -5.17 1.65
N ARG A 59 27.92 -6.26 1.26
CA ARG A 59 27.97 -6.78 -0.12
C ARG A 59 27.38 -5.79 -1.12
N VAL A 60 26.24 -5.17 -0.80
CA VAL A 60 25.67 -4.11 -1.62
C VAL A 60 26.68 -2.98 -1.78
N ARG A 61 27.23 -2.45 -0.69
CA ARG A 61 28.18 -1.34 -0.69
C ARG A 61 29.41 -1.62 -1.57
N ALA A 62 29.88 -2.87 -1.58
CA ALA A 62 31.02 -3.28 -2.39
C ALA A 62 30.77 -3.27 -3.91
N LEU A 63 29.50 -3.33 -4.35
CA LEU A 63 29.10 -3.29 -5.75
C LEU A 63 28.78 -1.88 -6.24
N LEU A 64 28.71 -0.88 -5.36
CA LEU A 64 28.29 0.46 -5.73
C LEU A 64 29.37 1.23 -6.47
N PRO A 65 29.01 2.01 -7.51
CA PRO A 65 29.96 2.85 -8.25
C PRO A 65 30.39 4.09 -7.45
N ALA A 66 29.65 4.45 -6.38
CA ALA A 66 29.93 5.60 -5.53
C ALA A 66 29.41 5.35 -4.11
N SER A 67 29.79 6.19 -3.15
CA SER A 67 29.32 6.08 -1.77
C SER A 67 27.80 6.26 -1.68
N PRO A 68 27.07 5.37 -0.96
CA PRO A 68 25.65 5.53 -0.75
C PRO A 68 25.36 6.71 0.18
N ALA A 69 24.25 7.41 -0.07
CA ALA A 69 23.80 8.55 0.71
C ALA A 69 23.03 8.14 1.96
N ALA A 70 22.37 6.97 1.93
CA ALA A 70 21.58 6.44 3.04
C ALA A 70 21.33 4.93 2.89
N ILE A 71 20.84 4.33 3.97
CA ILE A 71 20.12 3.07 3.98
C ILE A 71 18.65 3.39 4.27
N SER A 72 17.71 2.81 3.50
CA SER A 72 16.28 2.98 3.76
C SER A 72 15.52 1.73 3.35
N PHE A 73 14.67 1.20 4.26
CA PHE A 73 14.02 -0.08 4.01
C PHE A 73 12.75 -0.31 4.82
N ALA A 74 11.95 -1.28 4.35
CA ALA A 74 10.82 -1.79 5.09
C ALA A 74 11.27 -2.80 6.15
N PHE A 75 10.71 -2.66 7.37
CA PHE A 75 10.88 -3.67 8.40
C PHE A 75 9.55 -3.91 9.13
N PRO A 76 9.16 -5.18 9.40
CA PRO A 76 7.87 -5.49 10.02
C PRO A 76 7.70 -4.81 11.37
N GLY A 77 6.53 -4.15 11.58
CA GLY A 77 6.16 -3.56 12.86
C GLY A 77 5.54 -4.57 13.85
N PRO A 78 5.25 -4.11 15.09
CA PRO A 78 5.36 -2.73 15.53
C PRO A 78 6.79 -2.25 15.77
N ALA A 79 7.03 -0.95 15.52
CA ALA A 79 8.32 -0.30 15.65
C ALA A 79 8.15 1.20 15.95
N ASP A 80 9.12 1.81 16.61
CA ASP A 80 9.33 3.26 16.57
C ASP A 80 10.20 3.57 15.35
N TYR A 81 9.56 3.77 14.19
CA TYR A 81 10.25 3.99 12.93
C TYR A 81 11.14 5.23 12.92
N PRO A 82 10.72 6.40 13.47
CA PRO A 82 11.58 7.56 13.61
C PRO A 82 12.86 7.32 14.42
N ALA A 83 12.77 6.52 15.48
CA ALA A 83 13.91 6.16 16.32
C ALA A 83 14.71 4.96 15.74
N GLY A 84 14.19 4.27 14.74
CA GLY A 84 14.80 3.06 14.18
C GLY A 84 14.81 1.88 15.16
N VAL A 85 13.82 1.82 16.09
CA VAL A 85 13.73 0.77 17.13
C VAL A 85 12.60 -0.19 16.79
N VAL A 86 12.93 -1.46 16.60
CA VAL A 86 11.98 -2.53 16.27
C VAL A 86 11.69 -3.35 17.54
N PHE A 87 10.41 -3.61 17.82
CA PHE A 87 9.96 -4.41 18.98
C PHE A 87 8.85 -5.41 18.63
N ASN A 88 8.93 -6.00 17.43
CA ASN A 88 7.94 -6.98 16.96
C ASN A 88 8.11 -8.33 17.69
N GLU A 89 7.16 -8.61 18.60
CA GLU A 89 7.17 -9.86 19.37
C GLU A 89 6.52 -11.06 18.65
N ASN A 90 5.63 -10.78 17.70
CA ASN A 90 4.81 -11.82 17.07
C ASN A 90 5.53 -12.49 15.89
N ASN A 91 6.10 -11.70 15.00
CA ASN A 91 6.70 -12.19 13.76
C ASN A 91 8.22 -12.35 13.85
N LEU A 92 8.86 -11.63 14.78
CA LEU A 92 10.31 -11.62 15.01
C LEU A 92 10.61 -11.76 16.50
N PRO A 93 10.47 -12.96 17.08
CA PRO A 93 10.66 -13.18 18.51
C PRO A 93 12.02 -12.73 19.03
N ALA A 94 13.06 -12.75 18.20
CA ALA A 94 14.39 -12.28 18.50
C ALA A 94 14.47 -10.77 18.82
N PHE A 95 13.48 -9.97 18.34
CA PHE A 95 13.43 -8.53 18.57
C PHE A 95 12.61 -8.13 19.80
N ARG A 96 12.22 -9.10 20.62
CA ARG A 96 11.47 -8.86 21.87
C ARG A 96 12.24 -7.92 22.80
N GLY A 97 11.52 -6.93 23.35
CA GLY A 97 12.10 -5.96 24.26
C GLY A 97 12.73 -4.73 23.60
N GLY A 98 12.75 -4.71 22.26
CA GLY A 98 13.24 -3.57 21.48
C GLY A 98 14.71 -3.73 21.05
N VAL A 99 14.96 -3.56 19.75
CA VAL A 99 16.29 -3.57 19.13
C VAL A 99 16.47 -2.25 18.36
N ALA A 100 17.50 -1.49 18.69
CA ALA A 100 17.85 -0.24 18.04
C ALA A 100 18.55 -0.51 16.68
N LEU A 101 17.81 -1.09 15.74
CA LEU A 101 18.32 -1.55 14.44
C LEU A 101 18.86 -0.40 13.60
N GLY A 102 18.12 0.72 13.53
CA GLY A 102 18.55 1.93 12.81
C GLY A 102 19.87 2.48 13.34
N PRO A 103 19.94 2.87 14.63
CA PRO A 103 21.17 3.36 15.26
C PRO A 103 22.35 2.40 15.10
N MET A 104 22.15 1.08 15.26
CA MET A 104 23.21 0.09 15.05
C MET A 104 23.77 0.16 13.62
N LEU A 105 22.89 0.23 12.62
CA LEU A 105 23.33 0.32 11.21
C LEU A 105 23.99 1.68 10.91
N GLU A 106 23.55 2.77 11.55
CA GLU A 106 24.21 4.08 11.46
C GLU A 106 25.64 4.02 12.00
N ASP A 107 25.84 3.36 13.15
CA ASP A 107 27.17 3.17 13.74
C ASP A 107 28.09 2.30 12.85
N VAL A 108 27.55 1.28 12.20
CA VAL A 108 28.32 0.38 11.32
C VAL A 108 28.66 1.03 9.99
N PHE A 109 27.71 1.75 9.36
CA PHE A 109 27.87 2.25 7.99
C PHE A 109 28.22 3.73 7.91
N GLN A 110 28.09 4.49 9.00
CA GLN A 110 28.37 5.93 9.11
C GLN A 110 27.60 6.78 8.07
N ILE A 111 26.35 6.38 7.79
CA ILE A 111 25.39 7.08 6.94
C ILE A 111 24.01 7.01 7.56
N PRO A 112 23.09 7.94 7.25
CA PRO A 112 21.72 7.93 7.75
C PRO A 112 20.97 6.63 7.42
N VAL A 113 20.14 6.16 8.36
CA VAL A 113 19.33 4.95 8.24
C VAL A 113 17.86 5.26 8.51
N PHE A 114 16.98 4.85 7.61
CA PHE A 114 15.54 5.08 7.71
C PHE A 114 14.76 3.76 7.62
N LEU A 115 13.95 3.51 8.61
CA LEU A 115 13.03 2.37 8.67
C LEU A 115 11.59 2.86 8.53
N ASN A 116 10.76 2.04 7.88
CA ASN A 116 9.31 2.26 7.83
C ASN A 116 8.58 0.92 7.74
N ASN A 117 7.24 0.96 7.86
CA ASN A 117 6.37 -0.17 7.59
C ASN A 117 6.31 -0.45 6.07
N ASP A 118 6.06 -1.69 5.68
CA ASP A 118 5.93 -2.11 4.27
C ASP A 118 4.70 -1.50 3.58
N GLY A 119 3.56 -1.42 4.29
CA GLY A 119 2.35 -0.74 3.81
C GLY A 119 2.57 0.76 3.58
N ASP A 120 3.30 1.42 4.48
CA ASP A 120 3.70 2.81 4.35
C ASP A 120 4.58 3.06 3.12
N LEU A 121 5.62 2.26 2.96
CA LEU A 121 6.52 2.40 1.81
C LEU A 121 5.85 2.00 0.49
N PHE A 122 4.94 1.01 0.50
CA PHE A 122 4.09 0.72 -0.65
C PHE A 122 3.27 1.95 -1.08
N ALA A 123 2.55 2.56 -0.13
CA ALA A 123 1.76 3.76 -0.40
C ALA A 123 2.63 4.91 -0.89
N TYR A 124 3.80 5.09 -0.28
CA TYR A 124 4.72 6.18 -0.65
C TYR A 124 5.33 5.97 -2.04
N GLY A 125 5.72 4.75 -2.40
CA GLY A 125 6.22 4.42 -3.74
C GLY A 125 5.18 4.68 -4.83
N GLU A 126 3.94 4.26 -4.62
CA GLU A 126 2.83 4.51 -5.53
C GLU A 126 2.44 6.00 -5.61
N ALA A 127 2.65 6.74 -4.52
CA ALA A 127 2.43 8.18 -4.51
C ALA A 127 3.54 8.96 -5.24
N MET A 128 4.79 8.50 -5.15
CA MET A 128 5.92 9.23 -5.76
C MET A 128 6.17 8.83 -7.21
N SER A 129 6.02 7.56 -7.56
CA SER A 129 6.46 7.03 -8.85
C SER A 129 5.41 6.19 -9.60
N GLY A 130 4.29 5.85 -8.96
CA GLY A 130 3.29 4.93 -9.51
C GLY A 130 1.93 5.58 -9.81
N PHE A 131 0.91 5.14 -9.08
CA PHE A 131 -0.50 5.42 -9.35
C PHE A 131 -0.86 6.92 -9.26
N LEU A 132 -0.44 7.62 -8.21
CA LEU A 132 -0.81 9.03 -8.02
C LEU A 132 -0.30 9.95 -9.17
N PRO A 133 0.97 9.91 -9.59
CA PRO A 133 1.42 10.70 -10.72
C PRO A 133 0.79 10.25 -12.05
N GLU A 134 0.47 8.97 -12.25
CA GLU A 134 -0.25 8.49 -13.44
C GLU A 134 -1.64 9.15 -13.54
N VAL A 135 -2.42 9.08 -12.45
CA VAL A 135 -3.77 9.68 -12.40
C VAL A 135 -3.71 11.18 -12.66
N ASN A 136 -2.76 11.89 -12.04
CA ASN A 136 -2.62 13.34 -12.23
C ASN A 136 -2.21 13.71 -13.67
N ARG A 137 -1.34 12.92 -14.32
CA ARG A 137 -1.02 13.11 -15.75
C ARG A 137 -2.23 12.88 -16.64
N ALA A 138 -3.02 11.83 -16.37
CA ALA A 138 -4.23 11.54 -17.13
C ALA A 138 -5.30 12.64 -16.97
N LEU A 139 -5.50 13.17 -15.75
CA LEU A 139 -6.38 14.30 -15.50
C LEU A 139 -5.91 15.56 -16.24
N ALA A 140 -4.61 15.83 -16.26
CA ALA A 140 -4.03 16.95 -17.00
C ALA A 140 -4.26 16.80 -18.50
N ALA A 141 -4.01 15.62 -19.05
CA ALA A 141 -4.24 15.32 -20.47
C ALA A 141 -5.71 15.44 -20.89
N ALA A 142 -6.64 15.12 -19.96
CA ALA A 142 -8.08 15.30 -20.16
C ALA A 142 -8.58 16.75 -19.96
N GLY A 143 -7.68 17.71 -19.66
CA GLY A 143 -8.04 19.10 -19.38
C GLY A 143 -8.80 19.32 -18.05
N SER A 144 -8.82 18.32 -17.16
CA SER A 144 -9.46 18.44 -15.85
C SER A 144 -8.66 19.38 -14.93
N PRO A 145 -9.32 20.28 -14.18
CA PRO A 145 -8.66 21.10 -13.16
C PRO A 145 -8.33 20.31 -11.89
N LYS A 146 -8.90 19.11 -11.73
CA LYS A 146 -8.72 18.27 -10.53
C LYS A 146 -7.30 17.74 -10.43
N ARG A 147 -6.72 17.80 -9.24
CA ARG A 147 -5.44 17.18 -8.89
C ARG A 147 -5.55 16.53 -7.53
N TYR A 148 -4.86 15.42 -7.37
CA TYR A 148 -4.78 14.70 -6.10
C TYR A 148 -3.38 14.84 -5.52
N ALA A 149 -3.30 14.93 -4.21
CA ALA A 149 -2.06 14.97 -3.44
C ALA A 149 -2.08 13.95 -2.29
N ASN A 150 -3.24 13.31 -2.07
CA ASN A 150 -3.42 12.32 -1.03
C ASN A 150 -3.64 10.94 -1.66
N LEU A 151 -3.06 9.92 -1.03
CA LEU A 151 -3.19 8.52 -1.45
C LEU A 151 -3.34 7.62 -0.21
N LEU A 152 -4.28 6.70 -0.27
CA LEU A 152 -4.38 5.55 0.62
C LEU A 152 -3.86 4.32 -0.12
N GLY A 153 -2.74 3.77 0.31
CA GLY A 153 -2.24 2.48 -0.15
C GLY A 153 -2.85 1.35 0.66
N ILE A 154 -3.29 0.29 0.00
CA ILE A 154 -3.85 -0.92 0.63
C ILE A 154 -3.11 -2.13 0.07
N THR A 155 -2.62 -2.99 0.95
CA THR A 155 -2.02 -4.27 0.56
C THR A 155 -2.89 -5.42 1.05
N LEU A 156 -3.37 -6.23 0.10
CA LEU A 156 -4.14 -7.44 0.34
C LEU A 156 -3.24 -8.67 0.14
N GLY A 157 -2.90 -9.34 1.22
CA GLY A 157 -1.97 -10.48 1.21
C GLY A 157 -2.15 -11.40 2.40
N THR A 158 -1.07 -11.79 3.05
CA THR A 158 -1.10 -12.55 4.32
C THR A 158 -1.94 -11.81 5.35
N GLY A 159 -1.81 -10.48 5.40
CA GLY A 159 -2.63 -9.57 6.17
C GLY A 159 -3.30 -8.49 5.29
N LEU A 160 -3.89 -7.50 5.95
CA LEU A 160 -4.47 -6.28 5.39
C LEU A 160 -3.60 -5.10 5.81
N GLY A 161 -2.64 -4.72 4.98
CA GLY A 161 -1.79 -3.56 5.25
C GLY A 161 -2.36 -2.25 4.70
N GLY A 162 -1.90 -1.13 5.26
CA GLY A 162 -2.24 0.19 4.77
C GLY A 162 -1.11 1.19 4.96
N GLY A 163 -1.16 2.27 4.20
CA GLY A 163 -0.27 3.43 4.35
C GLY A 163 -0.94 4.68 3.81
N ILE A 164 -0.63 5.82 4.41
CA ILE A 164 -1.26 7.10 4.10
C ILE A 164 -0.23 8.09 3.59
N VAL A 165 -0.49 8.65 2.43
CA VAL A 165 0.25 9.82 1.91
C VAL A 165 -0.67 11.03 1.89
N ARG A 166 -0.26 12.11 2.54
CA ARG A 166 -1.00 13.36 2.64
C ARG A 166 -0.15 14.52 2.12
N GLY A 167 -0.64 15.21 1.09
CA GLY A 167 0.09 16.37 0.53
C GLY A 167 1.46 16.00 -0.05
N GLY A 168 1.68 14.74 -0.46
CA GLY A 168 2.97 14.23 -0.93
C GLY A 168 3.95 13.80 0.17
N GLU A 169 3.52 13.79 1.44
CA GLU A 169 4.28 13.35 2.59
C GLU A 169 3.70 12.04 3.14
N LEU A 170 4.56 11.12 3.56
CA LEU A 170 4.14 9.93 4.28
C LEU A 170 3.61 10.33 5.66
N PHE A 171 2.40 9.88 6.00
CA PHE A 171 1.76 10.16 7.28
C PHE A 171 1.76 8.90 8.15
N ILE A 172 2.69 8.82 9.09
CA ILE A 172 2.86 7.67 9.99
C ILE A 172 2.20 7.87 11.37
N GLY A 173 1.74 9.11 11.68
CA GLY A 173 1.20 9.46 13.01
C GLY A 173 2.28 9.58 14.09
N ASP A 174 1.86 10.00 15.28
CA ASP A 174 2.77 10.27 16.40
C ASP A 174 3.38 9.00 17.03
N ASN A 175 2.71 7.87 16.86
CA ASN A 175 3.14 6.57 17.39
C ASN A 175 3.59 5.60 16.27
N SER A 176 3.80 6.09 15.06
CA SER A 176 4.10 5.27 13.86
C SER A 176 3.02 4.21 13.56
N MET A 177 1.74 4.49 13.89
CA MET A 177 0.61 3.56 13.78
C MET A 177 -0.52 4.11 12.90
N ALA A 178 -0.29 5.18 12.14
CA ALA A 178 -1.25 5.62 11.15
C ALA A 178 -1.31 4.61 10.00
N GLY A 179 -2.48 4.39 9.43
CA GLY A 179 -2.62 3.43 8.33
C GLY A 179 -2.86 1.97 8.75
N GLU A 180 -2.92 1.67 10.05
CA GLU A 180 -3.22 0.33 10.60
C GLU A 180 -4.70 -0.07 10.32
N VAL A 181 -5.05 -0.09 9.02
CA VAL A 181 -6.43 -0.33 8.54
C VAL A 181 -6.95 -1.72 8.88
N TRP A 182 -6.06 -2.67 9.14
CA TRP A 182 -6.42 -4.03 9.56
C TRP A 182 -7.17 -4.06 10.88
N LEU A 183 -6.95 -3.07 11.77
CA LEU A 183 -7.63 -2.92 13.05
C LEU A 183 -9.05 -2.34 12.93
N LEU A 184 -9.44 -1.82 11.77
CA LEU A 184 -10.81 -1.38 11.56
C LEU A 184 -11.77 -2.56 11.75
N ARG A 185 -13.02 -2.25 12.13
CA ARG A 185 -14.00 -3.28 12.42
C ARG A 185 -14.42 -4.03 11.14
N ASN A 186 -14.51 -5.35 11.23
CA ASN A 186 -15.03 -6.19 10.16
C ASN A 186 -16.54 -5.99 10.01
N LYS A 187 -16.98 -5.53 8.84
CA LYS A 187 -18.40 -5.28 8.55
C LYS A 187 -19.28 -6.54 8.66
N LEU A 188 -18.75 -7.69 8.23
CA LEU A 188 -19.51 -8.96 8.20
C LEU A 188 -19.42 -9.73 9.52
N ALA A 189 -18.46 -9.43 10.36
CA ALA A 189 -18.24 -10.04 11.67
C ALA A 189 -17.75 -8.96 12.67
N PRO A 190 -18.66 -8.15 13.26
CA PRO A 190 -18.27 -6.94 14.02
C PRO A 190 -17.45 -7.18 15.29
N ASP A 191 -17.35 -8.41 15.75
CA ASP A 191 -16.51 -8.81 16.89
C ASP A 191 -15.04 -9.03 16.50
N PHE A 192 -14.74 -8.97 15.19
CA PHE A 192 -13.39 -9.17 14.62
C PHE A 192 -12.91 -7.89 13.90
N ASN A 193 -11.61 -7.83 13.67
CA ASN A 193 -11.01 -6.80 12.85
C ASN A 193 -11.18 -7.07 11.33
N ALA A 194 -10.88 -6.07 10.51
CA ALA A 194 -11.05 -6.16 9.05
C ALA A 194 -10.15 -7.22 8.41
N GLU A 195 -8.94 -7.46 8.93
CA GLU A 195 -8.02 -8.48 8.41
C GLU A 195 -8.62 -9.89 8.44
N GLU A 196 -9.42 -10.20 9.47
CA GLU A 196 -10.10 -11.50 9.57
C GLU A 196 -11.13 -11.74 8.45
N GLY A 197 -11.49 -10.69 7.70
CA GLY A 197 -12.35 -10.76 6.51
C GLY A 197 -11.66 -10.41 5.20
N ALA A 198 -10.42 -9.85 5.24
CA ALA A 198 -9.73 -9.30 4.07
C ALA A 198 -8.26 -9.71 4.02
N SER A 199 -7.99 -11.01 4.06
CA SER A 199 -6.65 -11.59 3.97
C SER A 199 -6.68 -12.95 3.25
N ILE A 200 -5.50 -13.52 2.95
CA ILE A 200 -5.35 -14.89 2.42
C ILE A 200 -6.12 -15.89 3.29
N ARG A 201 -5.92 -15.81 4.61
CA ARG A 201 -6.60 -16.67 5.58
C ARG A 201 -8.12 -16.52 5.52
N ALA A 202 -8.60 -15.30 5.36
CA ALA A 202 -10.02 -15.01 5.26
C ALA A 202 -10.67 -15.64 4.01
N VAL A 203 -10.03 -15.53 2.85
CA VAL A 203 -10.48 -16.13 1.59
C VAL A 203 -10.54 -17.66 1.72
N ARG A 204 -9.48 -18.30 2.22
CA ARG A 204 -9.42 -19.75 2.42
C ARG A 204 -10.51 -20.23 3.39
N ARG A 205 -10.66 -19.56 4.53
CA ARG A 205 -11.70 -19.88 5.53
C ARG A 205 -13.11 -19.78 4.93
N ALA A 206 -13.38 -18.68 4.21
CA ALA A 206 -14.69 -18.49 3.58
C ALA A 206 -14.98 -19.53 2.50
N TYR A 207 -13.99 -19.83 1.65
CA TYR A 207 -14.13 -20.87 0.62
C TYR A 207 -14.38 -22.24 1.25
N GLY A 208 -13.57 -22.66 2.22
CA GLY A 208 -13.71 -23.96 2.90
C GLY A 208 -15.07 -24.12 3.55
N ALA A 209 -15.54 -23.10 4.29
CA ALA A 209 -16.84 -23.12 4.93
C ALA A 209 -18.02 -23.24 3.93
N LEU A 210 -17.91 -22.57 2.77
CA LEU A 210 -18.95 -22.59 1.72
C LEU A 210 -18.90 -23.88 0.88
N ALA A 211 -17.72 -24.44 0.69
CA ALA A 211 -17.51 -25.66 -0.09
C ALA A 211 -17.63 -26.97 0.75
N GLY A 212 -17.74 -26.85 2.08
CA GLY A 212 -17.75 -28.01 2.98
C GLY A 212 -16.37 -28.69 3.10
N ILE A 213 -15.27 -27.92 2.95
CA ILE A 213 -13.88 -28.41 2.99
C ILE A 213 -13.24 -27.91 4.29
N ALA A 214 -12.48 -28.77 4.98
CA ALA A 214 -11.71 -28.37 6.15
C ALA A 214 -10.66 -27.31 5.79
N PHE A 215 -10.33 -26.40 6.71
CA PHE A 215 -9.42 -25.27 6.42
C PHE A 215 -8.04 -25.75 5.94
N GLU A 216 -7.54 -26.84 6.51
CA GLU A 216 -6.25 -27.44 6.20
C GLU A 216 -6.19 -27.95 4.74
N ASP A 217 -7.33 -28.42 4.22
CA ASP A 217 -7.46 -28.96 2.87
C ASP A 217 -7.86 -27.92 1.83
N THR A 218 -8.07 -26.64 2.26
CA THR A 218 -8.46 -25.59 1.30
C THR A 218 -7.29 -25.22 0.41
N PRO A 219 -7.53 -25.04 -0.91
CA PRO A 219 -6.49 -24.58 -1.82
C PRO A 219 -5.94 -23.19 -1.45
N GLU A 220 -4.79 -22.86 -2.03
CA GLU A 220 -4.25 -21.49 -1.95
C GLU A 220 -5.12 -20.50 -2.75
N PRO A 221 -5.13 -19.20 -2.39
CA PRO A 221 -6.00 -18.20 -3.03
C PRO A 221 -5.87 -18.11 -4.54
N ARG A 222 -4.70 -18.40 -5.10
CA ARG A 222 -4.49 -18.45 -6.55
C ARG A 222 -5.36 -19.54 -7.21
N GLU A 223 -5.40 -20.72 -6.62
CA GLU A 223 -6.23 -21.82 -7.13
C GLU A 223 -7.72 -21.52 -6.90
N ILE A 224 -8.09 -20.98 -5.72
CA ILE A 224 -9.47 -20.54 -5.46
C ILE A 224 -9.91 -19.50 -6.50
N PHE A 225 -9.02 -18.58 -6.89
CA PHE A 225 -9.27 -17.63 -7.97
C PHE A 225 -9.53 -18.31 -9.31
N GLU A 226 -8.70 -19.29 -9.70
CA GLU A 226 -8.90 -20.04 -10.93
C GLU A 226 -10.24 -20.82 -10.93
N ILE A 227 -10.62 -21.39 -9.79
CA ILE A 227 -11.92 -22.02 -9.59
C ILE A 227 -13.05 -20.99 -9.78
N GLY A 228 -12.96 -19.83 -9.14
CA GLY A 228 -13.95 -18.76 -9.24
C GLY A 228 -14.12 -18.22 -10.66
N MET A 229 -13.05 -18.20 -11.43
CA MET A 229 -13.05 -17.82 -12.85
C MET A 229 -13.54 -18.94 -13.77
N GLY A 230 -13.79 -20.16 -13.25
CA GLY A 230 -14.20 -21.32 -14.04
C GLY A 230 -13.08 -21.95 -14.86
N ARG A 231 -11.83 -21.74 -14.49
CA ARG A 231 -10.63 -22.26 -15.17
C ARG A 231 -10.00 -23.46 -14.47
N ALA A 232 -10.46 -23.78 -13.27
CA ALA A 232 -10.05 -24.95 -12.50
C ALA A 232 -11.28 -25.68 -11.93
N PRO A 233 -11.23 -27.01 -11.69
CA PRO A 233 -12.31 -27.75 -11.07
C PRO A 233 -12.46 -27.35 -9.59
N GLY A 234 -13.70 -27.32 -9.10
CA GLY A 234 -13.99 -26.98 -7.70
C GLY A 234 -15.36 -26.32 -7.53
N HIS A 235 -15.61 -25.76 -6.34
CA HIS A 235 -16.87 -25.09 -5.99
C HIS A 235 -16.84 -23.62 -6.44
N GLN A 236 -17.19 -23.37 -7.72
CA GLN A 236 -17.07 -22.05 -8.34
C GLN A 236 -17.83 -20.96 -7.59
N ASP A 237 -19.08 -21.21 -7.18
CA ASP A 237 -19.89 -20.21 -6.48
C ASP A 237 -19.33 -19.91 -5.08
N ALA A 238 -18.78 -20.92 -4.40
CA ALA A 238 -18.09 -20.73 -3.12
C ALA A 238 -16.83 -19.85 -3.27
N ALA A 239 -16.08 -20.08 -4.34
CA ALA A 239 -14.88 -19.28 -4.65
C ALA A 239 -15.23 -17.82 -4.96
N ARG A 240 -16.23 -17.58 -5.78
CA ARG A 240 -16.74 -16.23 -6.07
C ARG A 240 -17.23 -15.51 -4.83
N GLU A 241 -18.03 -16.22 -4.00
CA GLU A 241 -18.57 -15.65 -2.78
C GLU A 241 -17.49 -15.37 -1.74
N ALA A 242 -16.43 -16.20 -1.64
CA ALA A 242 -15.29 -15.95 -0.75
C ALA A 242 -14.58 -14.64 -1.10
N PHE A 243 -14.27 -14.40 -2.38
CA PHE A 243 -13.69 -13.14 -2.83
C PHE A 243 -14.66 -11.97 -2.75
N ARG A 244 -15.94 -12.17 -3.01
CA ARG A 244 -16.96 -11.12 -2.84
C ARG A 244 -17.01 -10.63 -1.40
N ARG A 245 -17.01 -11.54 -0.39
CA ARG A 245 -16.97 -11.19 1.04
C ARG A 245 -15.70 -10.43 1.39
N MET A 246 -14.55 -10.87 0.90
CA MET A 246 -13.29 -10.16 1.07
C MET A 246 -13.39 -8.72 0.52
N GLY A 247 -13.94 -8.56 -0.68
CA GLY A 247 -14.16 -7.25 -1.30
C GLY A 247 -15.09 -6.37 -0.48
N GLU A 248 -16.16 -6.92 0.06
CA GLU A 248 -17.11 -6.17 0.89
C GLU A 248 -16.48 -5.67 2.20
N VAL A 249 -15.67 -6.50 2.87
CA VAL A 249 -14.97 -6.10 4.11
C VAL A 249 -13.88 -5.07 3.81
N ALA A 250 -13.04 -5.31 2.80
CA ALA A 250 -12.00 -4.37 2.40
C ALA A 250 -12.60 -3.02 1.96
N GLY A 251 -13.71 -3.05 1.21
CA GLY A 251 -14.40 -1.84 0.75
C GLY A 251 -14.98 -1.02 1.90
N ASP A 252 -15.53 -1.65 2.93
CA ASP A 252 -16.01 -0.93 4.11
C ASP A 252 -14.86 -0.31 4.91
N ALA A 253 -13.75 -1.03 5.09
CA ALA A 253 -12.54 -0.52 5.73
C ALA A 253 -11.98 0.68 4.95
N ILE A 254 -11.89 0.58 3.62
CA ILE A 254 -11.46 1.67 2.73
C ILE A 254 -12.40 2.89 2.86
N ALA A 255 -13.72 2.68 2.90
CA ALA A 255 -14.68 3.77 3.06
C ALA A 255 -14.52 4.52 4.40
N GLN A 256 -14.21 3.79 5.48
CA GLN A 256 -13.88 4.40 6.77
C GLN A 256 -12.62 5.25 6.69
N ALA A 257 -11.53 4.70 6.14
CA ALA A 257 -10.27 5.41 5.97
C ALA A 257 -10.41 6.63 5.03
N LEU A 258 -11.12 6.50 3.90
CA LEU A 258 -11.39 7.59 2.96
C LEU A 258 -12.19 8.74 3.57
N THR A 259 -13.02 8.47 4.57
CA THR A 259 -13.73 9.54 5.30
C THR A 259 -12.76 10.50 6.02
N LEU A 260 -11.55 10.02 6.35
CA LEU A 260 -10.51 10.78 7.04
C LEU A 260 -9.41 11.28 6.09
N VAL A 261 -9.04 10.47 5.10
CA VAL A 261 -7.91 10.75 4.20
C VAL A 261 -8.31 11.59 3.00
N ASP A 262 -9.50 11.36 2.42
CA ASP A 262 -9.98 12.02 1.19
C ASP A 262 -8.90 12.07 0.10
N GLY A 263 -8.62 10.93 -0.51
CA GLY A 263 -7.55 10.77 -1.52
C GLY A 263 -7.88 9.68 -2.54
N LEU A 264 -6.92 9.41 -3.43
CA LEU A 264 -6.96 8.21 -4.29
C LEU A 264 -6.71 6.96 -3.46
N VAL A 265 -7.09 5.80 -3.99
CA VAL A 265 -6.78 4.49 -3.39
C VAL A 265 -6.04 3.62 -4.40
N VAL A 266 -4.94 3.03 -3.96
CA VAL A 266 -4.21 2.02 -4.73
C VAL A 266 -4.17 0.70 -3.97
N ILE A 267 -4.46 -0.40 -4.67
CA ILE A 267 -4.50 -1.75 -4.09
C ILE A 267 -3.35 -2.57 -4.65
N GLY A 268 -2.53 -3.11 -3.75
CA GLY A 268 -1.45 -4.06 -4.04
C GLY A 268 -1.59 -5.34 -3.20
N GLY A 269 -0.49 -6.05 -3.05
CA GLY A 269 -0.44 -7.33 -2.32
C GLY A 269 -0.74 -8.54 -3.21
N GLY A 270 -0.45 -9.73 -2.70
CA GLY A 270 -0.55 -10.98 -3.46
C GLY A 270 -1.97 -11.33 -3.95
N LEU A 271 -3.01 -10.77 -3.29
CA LEU A 271 -4.41 -10.98 -3.69
C LEU A 271 -4.89 -9.98 -4.77
N SER A 272 -4.11 -8.94 -5.10
CA SER A 272 -4.52 -7.93 -6.08
C SER A 272 -4.83 -8.52 -7.47
N GLY A 273 -4.16 -9.62 -7.86
CA GLY A 273 -4.45 -10.36 -9.08
C GLY A 273 -5.86 -10.97 -9.14
N ALA A 274 -6.54 -11.13 -7.99
CA ALA A 274 -7.92 -11.61 -7.94
C ALA A 274 -8.97 -10.47 -8.03
N ALA A 275 -8.56 -9.26 -8.41
CA ALA A 275 -9.42 -8.08 -8.53
C ALA A 275 -10.74 -8.33 -9.28
N PRO A 276 -10.81 -9.10 -10.38
CA PRO A 276 -12.08 -9.38 -11.06
C PRO A 276 -13.17 -9.98 -10.15
N LEU A 277 -12.80 -10.70 -9.08
CA LEU A 277 -13.74 -11.35 -8.18
C LEU A 277 -14.09 -10.51 -6.94
N PHE A 278 -13.21 -9.64 -6.47
CA PHE A 278 -13.45 -8.88 -5.25
C PHE A 278 -13.73 -7.38 -5.48
N LEU A 279 -13.15 -6.78 -6.52
CA LEU A 279 -13.18 -5.33 -6.72
C LEU A 279 -14.60 -4.78 -6.97
N PRO A 280 -15.52 -5.48 -7.68
CA PRO A 280 -16.90 -5.04 -7.77
C PRO A 280 -17.57 -4.87 -6.41
N ALA A 281 -17.48 -5.87 -5.53
CA ALA A 281 -18.06 -5.80 -4.18
C ALA A 281 -17.38 -4.76 -3.28
N LEU A 282 -16.07 -4.54 -3.47
CA LEU A 282 -15.34 -3.48 -2.79
C LEU A 282 -15.88 -2.10 -3.18
N LEU A 283 -16.05 -1.84 -4.48
CA LEU A 283 -16.60 -0.58 -4.98
C LEU A 283 -18.04 -0.38 -4.54
N ASP A 284 -18.87 -1.43 -4.55
CA ASP A 284 -20.24 -1.39 -4.06
C ASP A 284 -20.28 -1.03 -2.57
N ALA A 285 -19.36 -1.56 -1.75
CA ALA A 285 -19.26 -1.22 -0.35
C ALA A 285 -18.84 0.24 -0.12
N VAL A 286 -17.87 0.75 -0.89
CA VAL A 286 -17.43 2.16 -0.81
C VAL A 286 -18.53 3.10 -1.26
N ASN A 287 -19.22 2.81 -2.38
CA ASN A 287 -20.31 3.62 -2.93
C ASN A 287 -21.67 3.36 -2.26
N GLY A 288 -21.71 2.50 -1.27
CA GLY A 288 -22.92 2.08 -0.59
C GLY A 288 -23.67 3.23 0.09
N VAL A 289 -24.80 2.89 0.70
CA VAL A 289 -25.66 3.83 1.41
C VAL A 289 -26.04 3.28 2.77
N PHE A 290 -26.20 4.16 3.74
CA PHE A 290 -26.87 3.85 4.99
C PHE A 290 -28.40 3.98 4.79
N PRO A 291 -29.19 2.98 5.19
CA PRO A 291 -30.64 3.15 5.21
C PRO A 291 -31.02 4.20 6.27
N ARG A 292 -31.76 5.20 5.86
CA ARG A 292 -32.23 6.28 6.73
C ARG A 292 -33.60 6.74 6.26
N ASP A 293 -34.65 6.54 7.04
CA ASP A 293 -36.01 7.10 6.93
C ASP A 293 -36.45 7.61 5.55
N GLY A 294 -36.37 6.75 4.52
CA GLY A 294 -36.73 7.09 3.13
C GLY A 294 -35.74 7.99 2.37
N ARG A 295 -34.63 8.41 3.00
CA ARG A 295 -33.57 9.19 2.35
C ARG A 295 -32.23 8.48 2.56
N PRO A 296 -31.78 7.64 1.61
CA PRO A 296 -30.50 6.94 1.73
C PRO A 296 -29.34 7.94 1.86
N LEU A 297 -28.50 7.76 2.87
CA LEU A 297 -27.29 8.52 3.08
C LEU A 297 -26.10 7.80 2.44
N ARG A 298 -25.38 8.44 1.56
CA ARG A 298 -24.16 7.86 0.97
C ARG A 298 -23.14 7.49 2.05
N ARG A 299 -22.45 6.36 1.85
CA ARG A 299 -21.38 5.87 2.73
C ARG A 299 -20.20 6.83 2.76
N VAL A 300 -19.87 7.45 1.62
CA VAL A 300 -18.89 8.53 1.45
C VAL A 300 -19.54 9.70 0.68
N VAL A 301 -19.05 10.93 0.89
CA VAL A 301 -19.63 12.14 0.28
C VAL A 301 -19.26 12.34 -1.18
N PHE A 302 -18.41 11.49 -1.73
CA PHE A 302 -17.96 11.50 -3.13
C PHE A 302 -18.29 10.17 -3.80
N GLN A 303 -18.03 10.05 -5.09
CA GLN A 303 -18.17 8.81 -5.84
C GLN A 303 -16.79 8.18 -6.06
N ALA A 304 -16.64 6.89 -5.76
CA ALA A 304 -15.47 6.11 -6.09
C ALA A 304 -15.65 5.43 -7.45
N PHE A 305 -14.62 5.50 -8.29
CA PHE A 305 -14.57 4.91 -9.63
C PHE A 305 -13.48 3.84 -9.70
N HIS A 306 -13.74 2.76 -10.44
CA HIS A 306 -12.73 1.81 -10.82
C HIS A 306 -11.83 2.41 -11.90
N TYR A 307 -10.59 2.76 -11.54
CA TYR A 307 -9.69 3.46 -12.47
C TYR A 307 -9.22 2.58 -13.64
N ASP A 308 -9.17 1.26 -13.46
CA ASP A 308 -8.72 0.32 -14.46
C ASP A 308 -9.86 -0.15 -15.39
N ASP A 309 -11.11 0.21 -15.10
CA ASP A 309 -12.24 0.05 -16.00
C ASP A 309 -12.30 1.25 -16.97
N PRO A 310 -12.22 1.02 -18.29
CA PRO A 310 -12.15 2.10 -19.28
C PRO A 310 -13.35 3.06 -19.23
N ALA A 311 -14.56 2.55 -19.02
CA ALA A 311 -15.77 3.37 -19.01
C ALA A 311 -15.85 4.22 -17.74
N GLN A 312 -15.53 3.66 -16.58
CA GLN A 312 -15.49 4.41 -15.32
C GLN A 312 -14.35 5.42 -15.30
N ARG A 313 -13.17 5.04 -15.82
CA ARG A 313 -12.03 5.95 -15.97
C ARG A 313 -12.36 7.16 -16.84
N GLU A 314 -13.05 6.98 -17.95
CA GLU A 314 -13.49 8.09 -18.80
C GLU A 314 -14.35 9.09 -18.03
N VAL A 315 -15.35 8.61 -17.30
CA VAL A 315 -16.22 9.45 -16.46
C VAL A 315 -15.41 10.17 -15.37
N PHE A 316 -14.52 9.43 -14.70
CA PHE A 316 -13.65 9.99 -13.68
C PHE A 316 -12.73 11.10 -14.22
N LEU A 317 -12.11 10.91 -15.38
CA LEU A 317 -11.22 11.91 -15.98
C LEU A 317 -11.98 13.14 -16.47
N ARG A 318 -13.12 12.95 -17.12
CA ARG A 318 -13.97 14.04 -17.63
C ARG A 318 -14.51 14.91 -16.51
N GLY A 319 -14.95 14.33 -15.39
CA GLY A 319 -15.63 15.05 -14.33
C GLY A 319 -16.94 15.72 -14.78
N GLU A 320 -17.31 16.79 -14.08
CA GLU A 320 -18.51 17.60 -14.40
C GLU A 320 -18.15 19.10 -14.31
N PRO A 321 -17.35 19.63 -15.27
CA PRO A 321 -16.94 21.02 -15.25
C PRO A 321 -18.14 21.95 -15.51
N ARG A 322 -18.30 22.94 -14.65
CA ARG A 322 -19.34 23.98 -14.73
C ARG A 322 -18.70 25.35 -14.67
N GLN A 323 -19.28 26.31 -15.40
CA GLN A 323 -18.94 27.71 -15.26
C GLN A 323 -19.85 28.34 -14.19
N LEU A 324 -19.24 28.99 -13.22
CA LEU A 324 -19.96 29.72 -12.17
C LEU A 324 -19.59 31.20 -12.21
N ARG A 325 -20.58 32.05 -12.25
CA ARG A 325 -20.38 33.49 -12.06
C ARG A 325 -20.09 33.79 -10.60
N VAL A 326 -19.04 34.55 -10.33
CA VAL A 326 -18.72 35.00 -8.98
C VAL A 326 -19.77 36.02 -8.53
N PRO A 327 -20.45 35.81 -7.39
CA PRO A 327 -21.44 36.78 -6.91
C PRO A 327 -20.81 38.16 -6.73
N ARG A 328 -21.58 39.20 -7.14
CA ARG A 328 -21.16 40.61 -7.07
C ARG A 328 -19.91 40.96 -7.89
N SER A 329 -19.62 40.18 -8.95
CA SER A 329 -18.45 40.33 -9.81
C SER A 329 -18.81 39.94 -11.24
N ASP A 330 -18.08 40.45 -12.23
CA ASP A 330 -18.20 40.02 -13.63
C ASP A 330 -17.30 38.80 -13.95
N ARG A 331 -16.58 38.32 -12.97
CA ARG A 331 -15.66 37.15 -13.11
C ARG A 331 -16.45 35.84 -13.14
N THR A 332 -16.02 34.93 -14.02
CA THR A 332 -16.47 33.55 -14.08
C THR A 332 -15.32 32.63 -13.68
N ILE A 333 -15.64 31.57 -12.97
CA ILE A 333 -14.68 30.51 -12.59
C ILE A 333 -15.18 29.18 -13.15
N VAL A 334 -14.23 28.26 -13.42
CA VAL A 334 -14.53 26.86 -13.72
C VAL A 334 -14.52 26.07 -12.42
N TYR A 335 -15.58 25.32 -12.18
CA TYR A 335 -15.77 24.46 -11.03
C TYR A 335 -16.12 23.04 -11.48
N ASP A 336 -15.45 22.03 -10.94
CA ASP A 336 -15.80 20.63 -11.17
C ASP A 336 -16.80 20.17 -10.10
N ALA A 337 -18.05 19.96 -10.49
CA ALA A 337 -19.14 19.65 -9.58
C ALA A 337 -19.13 18.19 -9.11
N LEU A 338 -18.44 17.29 -9.82
CA LEU A 338 -18.36 15.88 -9.46
C LEU A 338 -17.28 15.65 -8.38
N GLN A 339 -17.72 15.52 -7.12
CA GLN A 339 -16.85 15.07 -6.05
C GLN A 339 -16.57 13.58 -6.25
N ARG A 340 -15.30 13.23 -6.45
CA ARG A 340 -14.90 11.87 -6.83
C ARG A 340 -13.52 11.47 -6.36
N THR A 341 -13.33 10.16 -6.28
CA THR A 341 -12.02 9.51 -6.14
C THR A 341 -11.91 8.34 -7.11
N ALA A 342 -10.70 7.80 -7.25
CA ALA A 342 -10.45 6.58 -8.01
C ALA A 342 -9.79 5.52 -7.13
N ILE A 343 -10.19 4.27 -7.35
CA ILE A 343 -9.59 3.07 -6.79
C ILE A 343 -8.97 2.30 -7.96
N GLY A 344 -7.66 2.05 -7.90
CA GLY A 344 -6.94 1.32 -8.93
C GLY A 344 -5.97 0.30 -8.36
N LEU A 345 -5.41 -0.54 -9.21
CA LEU A 345 -4.39 -1.51 -8.84
C LEU A 345 -2.99 -0.87 -8.90
N THR A 346 -2.05 -1.46 -8.19
CA THR A 346 -0.63 -1.06 -8.20
C THR A 346 -0.08 -0.94 -9.62
N ARG A 347 0.73 0.09 -9.87
CA ARG A 347 1.44 0.30 -11.14
C ARG A 347 2.84 -0.26 -11.12
N LEU A 348 3.43 -0.32 -9.95
CA LEU A 348 4.80 -0.76 -9.75
C LEU A 348 4.89 -2.24 -9.35
N GLY A 349 3.78 -2.82 -8.85
CA GLY A 349 3.85 -4.06 -8.11
C GLY A 349 4.32 -3.82 -6.66
N THR A 350 3.93 -4.71 -5.74
CA THR A 350 4.11 -4.46 -4.30
C THR A 350 5.57 -4.31 -3.89
N SER A 351 6.45 -5.23 -4.28
CA SER A 351 7.87 -5.19 -3.88
C SER A 351 8.62 -4.01 -4.49
N GLU A 352 8.35 -3.66 -5.74
CA GLU A 352 8.99 -2.50 -6.38
C GLU A 352 8.49 -1.20 -5.77
N ALA A 353 7.19 -1.09 -5.49
CA ALA A 353 6.62 0.08 -4.81
C ALA A 353 7.23 0.29 -3.42
N VAL A 354 7.42 -0.76 -2.62
CA VAL A 354 8.09 -0.68 -1.31
C VAL A 354 9.53 -0.19 -1.47
N SER A 355 10.27 -0.73 -2.43
CA SER A 355 11.67 -0.35 -2.67
C SER A 355 11.81 1.10 -3.15
N LEU A 356 10.97 1.53 -4.11
CA LEU A 356 10.93 2.92 -4.58
C LEU A 356 10.40 3.88 -3.51
N GLY A 357 9.48 3.43 -2.67
CA GLY A 357 9.02 4.16 -1.50
C GLY A 357 10.14 4.42 -0.49
N ALA A 358 10.94 3.38 -0.19
CA ALA A 358 12.12 3.51 0.66
C ALA A 358 13.13 4.52 0.09
N TYR A 359 13.40 4.44 -1.20
CA TYR A 359 14.27 5.37 -1.91
C TYR A 359 13.76 6.81 -1.83
N ALA A 360 12.51 7.04 -2.21
CA ALA A 360 11.90 8.36 -2.19
C ALA A 360 11.85 8.95 -0.76
N PHE A 361 11.58 8.11 0.25
CA PHE A 361 11.57 8.53 1.65
C PHE A 361 12.96 8.99 2.09
N ALA A 362 14.02 8.22 1.78
CA ALA A 362 15.38 8.62 2.08
C ALA A 362 15.75 9.96 1.44
N LEU A 363 15.47 10.15 0.15
CA LEU A 363 15.73 11.41 -0.55
C LEU A 363 15.02 12.59 0.12
N ARG A 364 13.78 12.38 0.55
CA ARG A 364 13.01 13.41 1.24
C ARG A 364 13.63 13.80 2.57
N ARG A 365 14.07 12.81 3.36
CA ARG A 365 14.71 13.01 4.67
C ARG A 365 16.10 13.65 4.57
N LEU A 366 16.84 13.34 3.52
CA LEU A 366 18.14 13.95 3.24
C LEU A 366 18.02 15.40 2.75
N GLY A 367 16.84 15.82 2.29
CA GLY A 367 16.64 17.17 1.75
C GLY A 367 17.16 17.37 0.33
N PRO A 368 17.08 18.61 -0.21
CA PRO A 368 17.60 18.92 -1.54
C PRO A 368 19.10 18.73 -1.62
N LEU A 369 19.59 18.48 -2.85
CA LEU A 369 21.03 18.54 -3.14
C LEU A 369 21.50 19.97 -2.89
N GLY A 370 22.54 20.13 -2.06
CA GLY A 370 23.14 21.41 -1.73
C GLY A 370 23.86 22.06 -2.93
#